data_845e6bdc04493522501d9d36ed38ddcb
#
_entry.id   845e6bdc04493522501d9d36ed38ddcb
#
_cell.length_a   1.000
_cell.length_b   1.000
_cell.length_c   1.000
_cell.angle_alpha   90.00
_cell.angle_beta   90.00
_cell.angle_gamma   90.00
#
_symmetry.space_group_name_H-M   'P 1'
#
loop_
_entity.id
_entity.type
_entity.pdbx_description
1 polymer ?
#
loop_
_entity_poly.entity_id
_entity_poly.type
_entity_poly.pdbx_seq_one_letter_code
_entity_poly.pdbx_strand_id
1 'polypeptide(L)'
;MKITDVRTILLTGPSTNDPYLWAARKRRSAAFVEVHTDAGLVGVGETYAGYFCPELIPRIVEYFTPILLGKDPGNIAQLWREMYACENFWCRGGVGLIALTGIEAALWDLKGKAYNLPVYELLGGRKHDRIFAYASGGPANYPLDKLFQKMDLYLSLGFLSVKLGAGEFYEEDGGGYYRTSLVPHIAAEIEVQKLENIKKRFGDDVAICLDGHMNNPGGGIDSWPLDTAKAVLKALERYNLFFFEEPLHYNLANEYAELCRGTSVTVAGGECLAGAHEWKLYVEKDCFDMGQPDAAFVGGLGEFMKIAALLASRGRRIATHSWSAGAGFMQNIHAAFAAENTAILEIAPAYGPLHSEIIGESFRFRDGYVYPPEKPGLGIELSEKIKEQYPFIPGSGEFNSVPGKVLVD
;
A
#
# COMPACT_ATOMS: atom_id res chain seq x y z
N MET A 1 6.60 31.80 4.62
CA MET A 1 6.94 30.64 5.45
C MET A 1 8.18 29.98 4.86
N LYS A 2 9.15 29.61 5.69
CA LYS A 2 10.41 28.99 5.25
C LYS A 2 10.66 27.72 6.04
N ILE A 3 11.21 26.70 5.39
CA ILE A 3 11.64 25.45 6.05
C ILE A 3 12.86 25.76 6.91
N THR A 4 12.80 25.38 8.19
CA THR A 4 13.89 25.61 9.16
C THR A 4 14.60 24.32 9.55
N ASP A 5 13.92 23.17 9.46
CA ASP A 5 14.50 21.87 9.81
C ASP A 5 13.70 20.72 9.13
N VAL A 6 14.38 19.60 8.89
CA VAL A 6 13.78 18.37 8.38
C VAL A 6 14.29 17.20 9.23
N ARG A 7 13.39 16.43 9.84
CA ARG A 7 13.73 15.36 10.76
C ARG A 7 13.12 14.05 10.32
N THR A 8 13.84 12.96 10.53
CA THR A 8 13.29 11.62 10.41
C THR A 8 12.99 11.06 11.79
N ILE A 9 11.78 10.56 11.96
CA ILE A 9 11.32 9.92 13.20
C ILE A 9 11.08 8.45 12.88
N LEU A 10 11.83 7.58 13.54
CA LEU A 10 11.65 6.13 13.44
C LEU A 10 10.87 5.64 14.64
N LEU A 11 9.83 4.86 14.42
CA LEU A 11 9.01 4.25 15.48
C LEU A 11 8.89 2.76 15.26
N THR A 12 8.71 2.00 16.34
CA THR A 12 8.38 0.58 16.30
C THR A 12 7.24 0.28 17.26
N GLY A 13 6.14 -0.25 16.75
CA GLY A 13 4.98 -0.53 17.57
C GLY A 13 4.16 -1.71 17.08
N PRO A 14 3.14 -2.11 17.87
CA PRO A 14 2.17 -3.10 17.43
C PRO A 14 1.46 -2.62 16.16
N SER A 15 1.54 -3.41 15.09
CA SER A 15 0.98 -3.05 13.78
C SER A 15 -0.48 -3.42 13.63
N THR A 16 -0.92 -4.46 14.34
CA THR A 16 -2.25 -5.02 14.16
C THR A 16 -2.77 -5.66 15.43
N ASN A 17 -4.10 -5.64 15.56
CA ASN A 17 -4.85 -6.44 16.51
C ASN A 17 -5.48 -7.69 15.83
N ASP A 18 -5.15 -7.97 14.57
CA ASP A 18 -5.63 -9.15 13.88
C ASP A 18 -4.99 -10.42 14.49
N PRO A 19 -5.79 -11.30 15.12
CA PRO A 19 -5.27 -12.50 15.76
C PRO A 19 -4.74 -13.53 14.75
N TYR A 20 -5.12 -13.41 13.48
CA TYR A 20 -4.75 -14.32 12.40
C TYR A 20 -3.47 -13.92 11.67
N LEU A 21 -2.92 -12.74 11.93
CA LEU A 21 -1.59 -12.39 11.41
C LEU A 21 -0.50 -13.10 12.19
N TRP A 22 0.56 -13.50 11.49
CA TRP A 22 1.70 -14.16 12.10
C TRP A 22 2.35 -13.27 13.15
N ALA A 23 2.95 -13.90 14.15
CA ALA A 23 3.65 -13.20 15.23
C ALA A 23 4.70 -12.21 14.68
N ALA A 24 5.45 -12.62 13.65
CA ALA A 24 6.44 -11.79 12.97
C ALA A 24 5.87 -10.50 12.35
N ARG A 25 4.57 -10.47 12.03
CA ARG A 25 3.88 -9.30 11.45
C ARG A 25 3.12 -8.46 12.47
N LYS A 26 3.16 -8.83 13.75
CA LYS A 26 2.46 -8.10 14.83
C LYS A 26 3.17 -6.84 15.26
N ARG A 27 4.43 -6.66 14.87
CA ARG A 27 5.21 -5.46 15.16
C ARG A 27 5.76 -4.89 13.85
N ARG A 28 5.73 -3.57 13.74
CA ARG A 28 6.11 -2.86 12.54
C ARG A 28 6.98 -1.67 12.89
N SER A 29 8.06 -1.46 12.13
CA SER A 29 8.77 -0.19 12.11
C SER A 29 8.19 0.71 11.03
N ALA A 30 8.23 2.01 11.29
CA ALA A 30 7.79 3.03 10.35
C ALA A 30 8.78 4.20 10.38
N ALA A 31 8.94 4.87 9.24
CA ALA A 31 9.79 6.06 9.11
C ALA A 31 8.92 7.25 8.70
N PHE A 32 8.85 8.23 9.58
CA PHE A 32 8.15 9.49 9.36
C PHE A 32 9.15 10.60 9.08
N VAL A 33 8.73 11.59 8.31
CA VAL A 33 9.47 12.81 8.08
C VAL A 33 8.66 13.99 8.60
N GLU A 34 9.30 14.81 9.44
CA GLU A 34 8.77 16.09 9.89
C GLU A 34 9.48 17.23 9.16
N VAL A 35 8.70 18.14 8.59
CA VAL A 35 9.19 19.39 8.00
C VAL A 35 8.75 20.54 8.88
N HIS A 36 9.71 21.20 9.52
CA HIS A 36 9.49 22.33 10.43
C HIS A 36 9.66 23.66 9.71
N THR A 37 8.94 24.70 10.15
CA THR A 37 8.96 26.04 9.54
C THR A 37 9.15 27.16 10.57
N ASP A 38 9.58 28.34 10.07
CA ASP A 38 9.68 29.57 10.84
C ASP A 38 8.32 30.11 11.33
N ALA A 39 7.21 29.60 10.82
CA ALA A 39 5.86 29.90 11.27
C ALA A 39 5.36 29.00 12.41
N GLY A 40 6.20 28.06 12.89
CA GLY A 40 5.84 27.10 13.94
C GLY A 40 4.95 25.96 13.46
N LEU A 41 4.61 25.87 12.17
CA LEU A 41 3.89 24.76 11.59
C LEU A 41 4.84 23.58 11.31
N VAL A 42 4.36 22.37 11.53
CA VAL A 42 5.06 21.13 11.25
C VAL A 42 4.19 20.25 10.35
N GLY A 43 4.75 19.85 9.21
CA GLY A 43 4.17 18.84 8.34
C GLY A 43 4.74 17.47 8.63
N VAL A 44 3.92 16.43 8.51
CA VAL A 44 4.29 15.04 8.76
C VAL A 44 3.94 14.19 7.53
N GLY A 45 4.89 13.36 7.09
CA GLY A 45 4.66 12.35 6.05
C GLY A 45 5.33 11.04 6.43
N GLU A 46 4.95 9.96 5.78
CA GLU A 46 5.52 8.63 5.97
C GLU A 46 6.11 8.11 4.67
N THR A 47 7.16 7.31 4.76
CA THR A 47 7.73 6.57 3.64
C THR A 47 7.59 5.07 3.88
N TYR A 48 7.07 4.36 2.88
CA TYR A 48 6.90 2.91 2.94
C TYR A 48 8.24 2.16 3.09
N ALA A 49 9.36 2.76 2.68
CA ALA A 49 10.70 2.20 2.91
C ALA A 49 11.03 1.97 4.39
N GLY A 50 10.31 2.63 5.30
CA GLY A 50 10.43 2.40 6.75
C GLY A 50 10.13 0.96 7.20
N TYR A 51 9.39 0.19 6.40
CA TYR A 51 9.13 -1.23 6.69
C TYR A 51 10.29 -2.14 6.33
N PHE A 52 11.08 -1.75 5.34
CA PHE A 52 12.13 -2.60 4.79
C PHE A 52 13.51 -2.23 5.32
N CYS A 53 13.82 -0.94 5.38
CA CYS A 53 15.15 -0.44 5.74
C CYS A 53 15.08 0.88 6.52
N PRO A 54 14.39 0.90 7.68
CA PRO A 54 14.17 2.14 8.45
C PRO A 54 15.47 2.85 8.79
N GLU A 55 16.55 2.11 9.05
CA GLU A 55 17.85 2.65 9.44
C GLU A 55 18.54 3.47 8.34
N LEU A 56 18.16 3.26 7.06
CA LEU A 56 18.70 4.03 5.94
C LEU A 56 18.00 5.38 5.74
N ILE A 57 16.74 5.48 6.14
CA ILE A 57 15.90 6.64 5.84
C ILE A 57 16.45 7.95 6.42
N PRO A 58 16.93 8.01 7.68
CA PRO A 58 17.51 9.24 8.21
C PRO A 58 18.65 9.79 7.35
N ARG A 59 19.52 8.91 6.86
CA ARG A 59 20.67 9.32 6.03
C ARG A 59 20.27 9.84 4.66
N ILE A 60 19.24 9.23 4.06
CA ILE A 60 18.71 9.69 2.77
C ILE A 60 18.01 11.05 2.94
N VAL A 61 17.22 11.23 4.00
CA VAL A 61 16.55 12.50 4.30
C VAL A 61 17.56 13.60 4.59
N GLU A 62 18.64 13.30 5.34
CA GLU A 62 19.75 14.23 5.58
C GLU A 62 20.39 14.71 4.27
N TYR A 63 20.47 13.86 3.25
CA TYR A 63 21.00 14.22 1.93
C TYR A 63 20.14 15.26 1.22
N PHE A 64 18.81 15.20 1.39
CA PHE A 64 17.87 16.16 0.81
C PHE A 64 17.75 17.47 1.61
N THR A 65 18.00 17.43 2.90
CA THR A 65 17.79 18.55 3.81
C THR A 65 18.40 19.87 3.32
N PRO A 66 19.66 19.94 2.83
CA PRO A 66 20.24 21.18 2.32
C PRO A 66 19.48 21.80 1.15
N ILE A 67 18.79 21.00 0.35
CA ILE A 67 17.97 21.47 -0.79
C ILE A 67 16.73 22.21 -0.28
N LEU A 68 16.22 21.82 0.89
CA LEU A 68 14.95 22.26 1.45
C LEU A 68 15.08 23.47 2.35
N LEU A 69 16.18 23.58 3.11
CA LEU A 69 16.37 24.65 4.11
C LEU A 69 16.26 26.04 3.50
N GLY A 70 15.51 26.91 4.17
CA GLY A 70 15.25 28.29 3.77
C GLY A 70 14.30 28.47 2.59
N LYS A 71 13.84 27.38 1.98
CA LYS A 71 12.87 27.41 0.87
C LYS A 71 11.42 27.56 1.37
N ASP A 72 10.56 27.97 0.45
CA ASP A 72 9.11 28.00 0.69
C ASP A 72 8.53 26.61 0.51
N PRO A 73 7.97 25.98 1.57
CA PRO A 73 7.38 24.65 1.50
C PRO A 73 6.15 24.56 0.59
N GLY A 74 5.52 25.70 0.24
CA GLY A 74 4.39 25.75 -0.69
C GLY A 74 4.76 25.37 -2.13
N ASN A 75 6.04 25.47 -2.50
CA ASN A 75 6.54 25.15 -3.84
C ASN A 75 6.87 23.67 -4.04
N ILE A 76 5.94 22.77 -3.63
CA ILE A 76 6.15 21.33 -3.54
C ILE A 76 6.71 20.73 -4.84
N ALA A 77 6.10 21.05 -5.99
CA ALA A 77 6.53 20.49 -7.28
C ALA A 77 7.95 20.93 -7.68
N GLN A 78 8.38 22.12 -7.28
CA GLN A 78 9.75 22.58 -7.52
C GLN A 78 10.73 21.84 -6.60
N LEU A 79 10.43 21.77 -5.30
CA LEU A 79 11.25 21.07 -4.31
C LEU A 79 11.42 19.61 -4.66
N TRP A 80 10.33 18.96 -5.08
CA TRP A 80 10.37 17.58 -5.56
C TRP A 80 11.32 17.42 -6.76
N ARG A 81 11.22 18.29 -7.77
CA ARG A 81 12.12 18.23 -8.94
C ARG A 81 13.58 18.47 -8.57
N GLU A 82 13.86 19.38 -7.65
CA GLU A 82 15.22 19.67 -7.19
C GLU A 82 15.83 18.47 -6.47
N MET A 83 15.09 17.84 -5.56
CA MET A 83 15.50 16.61 -4.88
C MET A 83 15.71 15.47 -5.90
N TYR A 84 14.74 15.24 -6.77
CA TYR A 84 14.82 14.17 -7.76
C TYR A 84 15.97 14.35 -8.74
N ALA A 85 16.27 15.59 -9.15
CA ALA A 85 17.38 15.88 -10.05
C ALA A 85 18.75 15.55 -9.45
N CYS A 86 18.92 15.70 -8.14
CA CYS A 86 20.15 15.33 -7.45
C CYS A 86 20.42 13.83 -7.44
N GLU A 87 19.41 13.01 -7.74
CA GLU A 87 19.40 11.57 -7.52
C GLU A 87 19.40 10.73 -8.77
N ASN A 88 19.40 11.32 -9.94
CA ASN A 88 19.25 10.62 -11.22
C ASN A 88 20.12 9.36 -11.39
N PHE A 89 21.25 9.30 -10.68
CA PHE A 89 22.17 8.16 -10.76
C PHE A 89 21.88 7.06 -9.75
N TRP A 90 21.27 7.37 -8.60
CA TRP A 90 21.16 6.39 -7.50
C TRP A 90 19.77 6.31 -6.87
N CYS A 91 18.86 7.22 -7.23
CA CYS A 91 17.57 7.34 -6.58
C CYS A 91 16.39 7.51 -7.56
N ARG A 92 16.59 7.17 -8.82
CA ARG A 92 15.53 7.20 -9.83
C ARG A 92 14.38 6.25 -9.54
N GLY A 93 14.64 5.22 -8.75
CA GLY A 93 13.73 4.23 -8.22
C GLY A 93 14.30 3.65 -6.92
N GLY A 94 13.59 2.73 -6.31
CA GLY A 94 14.02 2.08 -5.08
C GLY A 94 14.03 3.03 -3.87
N VAL A 95 14.83 2.70 -2.86
CA VAL A 95 14.76 3.31 -1.52
C VAL A 95 14.86 4.83 -1.51
N GLY A 96 15.62 5.42 -2.42
CA GLY A 96 15.77 6.88 -2.44
C GLY A 96 14.50 7.60 -2.90
N LEU A 97 13.90 7.17 -4.01
CA LEU A 97 12.62 7.74 -4.46
C LEU A 97 11.52 7.47 -3.43
N ILE A 98 11.52 6.29 -2.82
CA ILE A 98 10.55 5.95 -1.79
C ILE A 98 10.76 6.83 -0.54
N ALA A 99 12.00 7.12 -0.14
CA ALA A 99 12.29 8.02 0.98
C ALA A 99 11.85 9.47 0.69
N LEU A 100 12.02 9.95 -0.55
CA LEU A 100 11.53 11.27 -0.99
C LEU A 100 10.02 11.40 -0.78
N THR A 101 9.26 10.32 -0.90
CA THR A 101 7.81 10.28 -0.65
C THR A 101 7.44 10.85 0.71
N GLY A 102 8.18 10.49 1.78
CA GLY A 102 7.91 11.00 3.13
C GLY A 102 8.11 12.50 3.25
N ILE A 103 9.11 13.06 2.56
CA ILE A 103 9.34 14.52 2.54
C ILE A 103 8.20 15.21 1.78
N GLU A 104 7.85 14.71 0.60
CA GLU A 104 6.80 15.32 -0.24
C GLU A 104 5.43 15.28 0.46
N ALA A 105 5.10 14.18 1.12
CA ALA A 105 3.88 14.06 1.90
C ALA A 105 3.85 15.05 3.08
N ALA A 106 4.98 15.24 3.77
CA ALA A 106 5.10 16.24 4.84
C ALA A 106 4.88 17.67 4.32
N LEU A 107 5.35 17.98 3.11
CA LEU A 107 5.10 19.29 2.47
C LEU A 107 3.61 19.47 2.13
N TRP A 108 2.91 18.43 1.67
CA TRP A 108 1.47 18.49 1.44
C TRP A 108 0.68 18.63 2.73
N ASP A 109 1.04 17.90 3.78
CA ASP A 109 0.44 18.04 5.10
C ASP A 109 0.59 19.45 5.64
N LEU A 110 1.81 19.99 5.56
CA LEU A 110 2.12 21.36 5.96
C LEU A 110 1.28 22.38 5.18
N LYS A 111 1.17 22.20 3.86
CA LYS A 111 0.36 23.08 3.00
C LYS A 111 -1.11 23.02 3.37
N GLY A 112 -1.63 21.82 3.61
CA GLY A 112 -3.01 21.62 4.08
C GLY A 112 -3.28 22.31 5.40
N LYS A 113 -2.38 22.18 6.37
CA LYS A 113 -2.46 22.88 7.66
C LYS A 113 -2.40 24.40 7.50
N ALA A 114 -1.53 24.91 6.63
CA ALA A 114 -1.39 26.35 6.38
C ALA A 114 -2.65 26.96 5.73
N TYR A 115 -3.33 26.23 4.85
CA TYR A 115 -4.57 26.65 4.19
C TYR A 115 -5.84 26.24 4.94
N ASN A 116 -5.71 25.50 6.03
CA ASN A 116 -6.83 24.91 6.77
C ASN A 116 -7.74 24.04 5.88
N LEU A 117 -7.13 23.22 5.01
CA LEU A 117 -7.81 22.34 4.06
C LEU A 117 -7.24 20.91 4.15
N PRO A 118 -8.08 19.87 3.97
CA PRO A 118 -7.61 18.51 3.73
C PRO A 118 -6.76 18.42 2.45
N VAL A 119 -5.78 17.54 2.42
CA VAL A 119 -4.83 17.45 1.29
C VAL A 119 -5.54 17.14 -0.04
N TYR A 120 -6.56 16.30 -0.06
CA TYR A 120 -7.28 15.99 -1.32
C TYR A 120 -7.89 17.24 -1.99
N GLU A 121 -8.29 18.26 -1.21
CA GLU A 121 -8.78 19.53 -1.78
C GLU A 121 -7.69 20.26 -2.57
N LEU A 122 -6.44 20.19 -2.08
CA LEU A 122 -5.27 20.80 -2.72
C LEU A 122 -4.76 19.98 -3.91
N LEU A 123 -5.09 18.71 -3.99
CA LEU A 123 -4.74 17.80 -5.11
C LEU A 123 -5.72 17.88 -6.30
N GLY A 124 -6.74 18.68 -6.22
CA GLY A 124 -7.73 18.87 -7.31
C GLY A 124 -9.17 18.70 -6.87
N GLY A 125 -9.40 18.66 -5.56
CA GLY A 125 -10.73 18.58 -4.95
C GLY A 125 -11.28 17.18 -4.85
N ARG A 126 -12.31 17.04 -4.02
CA ARG A 126 -13.00 15.80 -3.77
C ARG A 126 -13.72 15.27 -5.02
N LYS A 127 -13.42 14.03 -5.43
CA LYS A 127 -14.06 13.34 -6.58
C LYS A 127 -15.11 12.31 -6.16
N HIS A 128 -15.06 11.84 -4.91
CA HIS A 128 -15.94 10.80 -4.39
C HIS A 128 -16.60 11.24 -3.09
N ASP A 129 -17.90 10.95 -2.90
CA ASP A 129 -18.59 11.17 -1.62
C ASP A 129 -18.20 10.10 -0.59
N ARG A 130 -17.90 8.91 -1.06
CA ARG A 130 -17.36 7.76 -0.31
C ARG A 130 -16.69 6.80 -1.28
N ILE A 131 -15.76 5.99 -0.79
CA ILE A 131 -15.04 5.00 -1.61
C ILE A 131 -15.24 3.63 -0.99
N PHE A 132 -15.63 2.64 -1.81
CA PHE A 132 -15.72 1.25 -1.39
C PHE A 132 -14.35 0.75 -0.95
N ALA A 133 -14.31 -0.16 0.05
CA ALA A 133 -13.04 -0.64 0.58
C ALA A 133 -13.05 -2.14 0.82
N TYR A 134 -11.89 -2.76 0.68
CA TYR A 134 -11.68 -4.16 1.01
C TYR A 134 -10.76 -4.35 2.21
N ALA A 135 -11.06 -5.40 2.97
CA ALA A 135 -10.19 -5.84 4.05
C ALA A 135 -9.00 -6.61 3.49
N SER A 136 -7.78 -6.17 3.82
CA SER A 136 -6.53 -6.80 3.43
C SER A 136 -5.74 -7.19 4.67
N GLY A 137 -5.42 -8.47 4.82
CA GLY A 137 -4.68 -9.00 5.97
C GLY A 137 -3.35 -9.66 5.61
N GLY A 138 -2.78 -9.28 4.47
CA GLY A 138 -1.68 -10.00 3.85
C GLY A 138 -2.15 -11.31 3.21
N PRO A 139 -1.27 -12.10 2.59
CA PRO A 139 -1.65 -13.35 1.96
C PRO A 139 -2.44 -14.23 2.95
N ALA A 140 -3.74 -14.34 2.72
CA ALA A 140 -4.68 -14.98 3.66
C ALA A 140 -5.13 -16.36 3.13
N ASN A 141 -4.19 -17.13 2.61
CA ASN A 141 -4.38 -18.49 2.15
C ASN A 141 -4.25 -19.52 3.28
N TYR A 142 -4.81 -19.19 4.43
CA TYR A 142 -4.88 -20.10 5.58
C TYR A 142 -5.66 -21.40 5.26
N PRO A 143 -5.48 -22.45 6.09
CA PRO A 143 -6.43 -23.55 6.11
C PRO A 143 -7.86 -23.04 6.14
N LEU A 144 -8.75 -23.68 5.41
CA LEU A 144 -10.08 -23.17 5.09
C LEU A 144 -10.91 -22.74 6.31
N ASP A 145 -10.77 -23.45 7.42
CA ASP A 145 -11.42 -23.11 8.68
C ASP A 145 -10.92 -21.79 9.29
N LYS A 146 -9.60 -21.56 9.27
CA LYS A 146 -8.99 -20.30 9.71
C LYS A 146 -9.33 -19.15 8.75
N LEU A 147 -9.36 -19.42 7.45
CA LEU A 147 -9.78 -18.46 6.45
C LEU A 147 -11.20 -17.97 6.71
N PHE A 148 -12.12 -18.89 6.99
CA PHE A 148 -13.50 -18.56 7.32
C PHE A 148 -13.61 -17.72 8.60
N GLN A 149 -12.88 -18.06 9.66
CA GLN A 149 -12.85 -17.30 10.90
C GLN A 149 -12.32 -15.87 10.66
N LYS A 150 -11.30 -15.72 9.81
CA LYS A 150 -10.75 -14.42 9.44
C LYS A 150 -11.76 -13.60 8.63
N MET A 151 -12.43 -14.20 7.67
CA MET A 151 -13.50 -13.54 6.92
C MET A 151 -14.66 -13.12 7.84
N ASP A 152 -15.11 -13.99 8.76
CA ASP A 152 -16.15 -13.66 9.75
C ASP A 152 -15.73 -12.45 10.59
N LEU A 153 -14.44 -12.36 11.02
CA LEU A 153 -13.92 -11.20 11.72
C LEU A 153 -14.03 -9.94 10.86
N TYR A 154 -13.58 -9.97 9.61
CA TYR A 154 -13.58 -8.80 8.73
C TYR A 154 -14.99 -8.31 8.41
N LEU A 155 -15.91 -9.24 8.15
CA LEU A 155 -17.32 -8.91 7.95
C LEU A 155 -17.94 -8.29 9.22
N SER A 156 -17.55 -8.79 10.41
CA SER A 156 -18.02 -8.22 11.68
C SER A 156 -17.50 -6.80 11.94
N LEU A 157 -16.37 -6.42 11.31
CA LEU A 157 -15.84 -5.05 11.32
C LEU A 157 -16.53 -4.13 10.30
N GLY A 158 -17.50 -4.63 9.54
CA GLY A 158 -18.30 -3.85 8.59
C GLY A 158 -17.78 -3.86 7.16
N PHE A 159 -16.79 -4.71 6.83
CA PHE A 159 -16.35 -4.86 5.44
C PHE A 159 -17.37 -5.66 4.63
N LEU A 160 -17.50 -5.31 3.35
CA LEU A 160 -18.30 -6.02 2.36
C LEU A 160 -17.44 -6.63 1.24
N SER A 161 -16.13 -6.46 1.34
CA SER A 161 -15.14 -7.01 0.43
C SER A 161 -13.89 -7.45 1.18
N VAL A 162 -13.27 -8.54 0.73
CA VAL A 162 -12.05 -9.09 1.31
C VAL A 162 -11.04 -9.45 0.22
N LYS A 163 -9.75 -9.23 0.49
CA LYS A 163 -8.63 -9.70 -0.34
C LYS A 163 -8.01 -10.94 0.31
N LEU A 164 -7.88 -12.01 -0.46
CA LEU A 164 -7.39 -13.32 -0.06
C LEU A 164 -6.16 -13.68 -0.88
N GLY A 165 -5.17 -14.31 -0.27
CA GLY A 165 -4.01 -14.82 -0.98
C GLY A 165 -4.34 -16.02 -1.88
N ALA A 166 -3.68 -16.09 -3.04
CA ALA A 166 -3.69 -17.28 -3.88
C ALA A 166 -2.81 -18.38 -3.26
N GLY A 167 -3.08 -19.65 -3.64
CA GLY A 167 -2.40 -20.80 -3.11
C GLY A 167 -3.00 -21.33 -1.81
N GLU A 168 -2.28 -22.23 -1.18
CA GLU A 168 -2.65 -22.87 0.09
C GLU A 168 -1.57 -22.62 1.13
N PHE A 169 -1.98 -22.59 2.38
CA PHE A 169 -1.10 -22.49 3.52
C PHE A 169 -1.02 -23.85 4.25
N TYR A 170 0.19 -24.30 4.50
CA TYR A 170 0.47 -25.51 5.27
C TYR A 170 1.18 -25.16 6.56
N GLU A 171 0.71 -25.72 7.69
CA GLU A 171 1.46 -25.75 8.94
C GLU A 171 2.21 -27.08 9.03
N GLU A 172 3.55 -27.01 9.14
CA GLU A 172 4.39 -28.13 9.56
C GLU A 172 5.05 -27.81 10.90
N ASP A 173 5.58 -28.82 11.58
CA ASP A 173 6.25 -28.65 12.87
C ASP A 173 7.33 -27.58 12.79
N GLY A 174 7.07 -26.42 13.43
CA GLY A 174 8.01 -25.29 13.53
C GLY A 174 7.78 -24.13 12.57
N GLY A 175 6.73 -24.10 11.78
CA GLY A 175 6.39 -22.94 10.94
C GLY A 175 5.30 -23.19 9.90
N GLY A 176 4.83 -22.12 9.28
CA GLY A 176 3.89 -22.18 8.17
C GLY A 176 4.54 -21.77 6.87
N TYR A 177 4.15 -22.37 5.77
CA TYR A 177 4.60 -21.99 4.45
C TYR A 177 3.44 -21.96 3.45
N TYR A 178 3.61 -21.13 2.42
CA TYR A 178 2.70 -21.08 1.30
C TYR A 178 3.04 -22.13 0.27
N ARG A 179 2.04 -22.74 -0.31
CA ARG A 179 2.18 -23.60 -1.46
C ARG A 179 1.23 -23.16 -2.55
N THR A 180 1.79 -22.81 -3.68
CA THR A 180 1.06 -22.79 -4.95
C THR A 180 1.68 -23.79 -5.89
N SER A 181 0.97 -24.18 -6.94
CA SER A 181 1.50 -25.09 -7.95
C SER A 181 1.93 -24.29 -9.18
N LEU A 182 3.07 -24.66 -9.79
CA LEU A 182 3.45 -24.17 -11.10
C LEU A 182 2.72 -24.92 -12.23
N VAL A 183 2.07 -26.06 -11.91
CA VAL A 183 1.31 -26.85 -12.87
C VAL A 183 -0.06 -26.21 -13.10
N PRO A 184 -0.39 -25.79 -14.34
CA PRO A 184 -1.56 -24.95 -14.60
C PRO A 184 -2.88 -25.46 -14.06
N HIS A 185 -3.20 -26.73 -14.29
CA HIS A 185 -4.49 -27.28 -13.84
C HIS A 185 -4.57 -27.46 -12.32
N ILE A 186 -3.44 -27.74 -11.64
CA ILE A 186 -3.41 -27.88 -10.18
C ILE A 186 -3.59 -26.51 -9.52
N ALA A 187 -2.87 -25.48 -10.01
CA ALA A 187 -3.02 -24.12 -9.50
C ALA A 187 -4.46 -23.62 -9.68
N ALA A 188 -5.06 -23.86 -10.84
CA ALA A 188 -6.45 -23.49 -11.12
C ALA A 188 -7.44 -24.21 -10.22
N GLU A 189 -7.24 -25.51 -9.95
CA GLU A 189 -8.11 -26.31 -9.07
C GLU A 189 -8.08 -25.80 -7.63
N ILE A 190 -6.89 -25.44 -7.11
CA ILE A 190 -6.73 -24.87 -5.76
C ILE A 190 -7.61 -23.61 -5.59
N GLU A 191 -7.51 -22.67 -6.54
CA GLU A 191 -8.27 -21.42 -6.45
C GLU A 191 -9.78 -21.64 -6.65
N VAL A 192 -10.17 -22.52 -7.56
CA VAL A 192 -11.57 -22.89 -7.77
C VAL A 192 -12.18 -23.48 -6.49
N GLN A 193 -11.52 -24.46 -5.87
CA GLN A 193 -12.01 -25.08 -4.63
C GLN A 193 -12.14 -24.07 -3.50
N LYS A 194 -11.17 -23.15 -3.36
CA LYS A 194 -11.21 -22.05 -2.39
C LYS A 194 -12.48 -21.22 -2.59
N LEU A 195 -12.70 -20.72 -3.81
CA LEU A 195 -13.86 -19.87 -4.10
C LEU A 195 -15.20 -20.60 -3.97
N GLU A 196 -15.29 -21.87 -4.36
CA GLU A 196 -16.49 -22.67 -4.16
C GLU A 196 -16.83 -22.84 -2.68
N ASN A 197 -15.84 -23.08 -1.83
CA ASN A 197 -16.03 -23.18 -0.39
C ASN A 197 -16.45 -21.83 0.23
N ILE A 198 -15.84 -20.72 -0.21
CA ILE A 198 -16.22 -19.37 0.23
C ILE A 198 -17.65 -19.06 -0.18
N LYS A 199 -18.01 -19.29 -1.44
CA LYS A 199 -19.38 -19.08 -1.94
C LYS A 199 -20.40 -19.91 -1.20
N LYS A 200 -20.08 -21.16 -0.90
CA LYS A 200 -20.96 -22.05 -0.10
C LYS A 200 -21.18 -21.51 1.32
N ARG A 201 -20.19 -20.89 1.94
CA ARG A 201 -20.23 -20.38 3.32
C ARG A 201 -20.85 -19.00 3.43
N PHE A 202 -20.51 -18.08 2.52
CA PHE A 202 -20.81 -16.64 2.62
C PHE A 202 -21.79 -16.14 1.54
N GLY A 203 -22.12 -16.97 0.55
CA GLY A 203 -22.97 -16.55 -0.58
C GLY A 203 -22.24 -15.67 -1.59
N ASP A 204 -23.01 -14.85 -2.31
CA ASP A 204 -22.51 -13.93 -3.35
C ASP A 204 -22.45 -12.47 -2.86
N ASP A 205 -22.80 -12.18 -1.61
CA ASP A 205 -22.90 -10.82 -1.07
C ASP A 205 -21.55 -10.22 -0.67
N VAL A 206 -20.50 -11.03 -0.60
CA VAL A 206 -19.14 -10.58 -0.28
C VAL A 206 -18.32 -10.47 -1.56
N ALA A 207 -17.85 -9.27 -1.88
CA ALA A 207 -16.94 -9.07 -3.01
C ALA A 207 -15.56 -9.65 -2.69
N ILE A 208 -15.04 -10.49 -3.57
CA ILE A 208 -13.75 -11.17 -3.38
C ILE A 208 -12.71 -10.57 -4.30
N CYS A 209 -11.57 -10.20 -3.72
CA CYS A 209 -10.32 -9.93 -4.40
C CYS A 209 -9.35 -11.08 -4.12
N LEU A 210 -8.59 -11.50 -5.12
CA LEU A 210 -7.51 -12.46 -4.95
C LEU A 210 -6.17 -11.78 -5.19
N ASP A 211 -5.13 -12.26 -4.50
CA ASP A 211 -3.78 -11.74 -4.59
C ASP A 211 -2.79 -12.88 -4.80
N GLY A 212 -2.19 -12.92 -5.98
CA GLY A 212 -1.20 -13.92 -6.36
C GLY A 212 0.12 -13.69 -5.65
N HIS A 213 0.47 -12.43 -5.34
CA HIS A 213 1.75 -12.05 -4.72
C HIS A 213 2.97 -12.61 -5.47
N MET A 214 2.88 -12.74 -6.81
CA MET A 214 3.92 -13.36 -7.62
C MET A 214 5.18 -12.51 -7.75
N ASN A 215 5.17 -11.27 -7.27
CA ASN A 215 6.38 -10.45 -7.12
C ASN A 215 7.24 -10.92 -5.96
N ASN A 216 6.61 -11.44 -4.93
CA ASN A 216 7.27 -11.93 -3.72
C ASN A 216 6.52 -13.15 -3.16
N PRO A 217 6.52 -14.28 -3.88
CA PRO A 217 5.87 -15.49 -3.36
C PRO A 217 6.60 -15.92 -2.08
N GLY A 218 5.87 -16.02 -0.98
CA GLY A 218 6.41 -16.44 0.30
C GLY A 218 6.99 -17.86 0.25
N GLY A 219 7.93 -18.18 1.16
CA GLY A 219 8.41 -19.54 1.34
C GLY A 219 9.33 -20.10 0.25
N GLY A 220 9.95 -19.26 -0.58
CA GLY A 220 10.89 -19.70 -1.63
C GLY A 220 10.22 -20.39 -2.82
N ILE A 221 8.98 -20.07 -3.07
CA ILE A 221 8.20 -20.58 -4.21
C ILE A 221 8.51 -19.72 -5.44
N ASP A 222 8.65 -20.38 -6.59
CA ASP A 222 8.77 -19.69 -7.87
C ASP A 222 7.44 -19.02 -8.28
N SER A 223 7.55 -17.85 -8.92
CA SER A 223 6.40 -17.16 -9.50
C SER A 223 5.75 -17.98 -10.61
N TRP A 224 4.44 -17.85 -10.77
CA TRP A 224 3.73 -18.51 -11.86
C TRP A 224 4.29 -18.13 -13.22
N PRO A 225 4.52 -19.12 -14.11
CA PRO A 225 4.68 -18.83 -15.53
C PRO A 225 3.36 -18.39 -16.15
N LEU A 226 3.42 -17.74 -17.30
CA LEU A 226 2.25 -17.20 -18.01
C LEU A 226 1.14 -18.25 -18.23
N ASP A 227 1.49 -19.47 -18.58
CA ASP A 227 0.50 -20.52 -18.85
C ASP A 227 -0.26 -20.93 -17.58
N THR A 228 0.40 -20.90 -16.41
CA THR A 228 -0.26 -21.16 -15.15
C THR A 228 -1.20 -20.00 -14.78
N ALA A 229 -0.74 -18.75 -14.88
CA ALA A 229 -1.60 -17.60 -14.65
C ALA A 229 -2.83 -17.59 -15.59
N LYS A 230 -2.66 -17.91 -16.87
CA LYS A 230 -3.76 -18.04 -17.83
C LYS A 230 -4.77 -19.12 -17.42
N ALA A 231 -4.28 -20.30 -17.02
CA ALA A 231 -5.15 -21.40 -16.61
C ALA A 231 -5.96 -21.03 -15.35
N VAL A 232 -5.32 -20.41 -14.37
CA VAL A 232 -5.98 -19.92 -13.15
C VAL A 232 -7.04 -18.88 -13.51
N LEU A 233 -6.69 -17.79 -14.19
CA LEU A 233 -7.66 -16.75 -14.51
C LEU A 233 -8.81 -17.28 -15.37
N LYS A 234 -8.53 -18.17 -16.33
CA LYS A 234 -9.57 -18.80 -17.17
C LYS A 234 -10.55 -19.61 -16.33
N ALA A 235 -10.08 -20.37 -15.34
CA ALA A 235 -10.94 -21.12 -14.44
C ALA A 235 -11.79 -20.21 -13.54
N LEU A 236 -11.29 -19.01 -13.24
CA LEU A 236 -11.92 -18.05 -12.34
C LEU A 236 -12.91 -17.09 -13.04
N GLU A 237 -12.97 -17.03 -14.36
CA GLU A 237 -13.89 -16.13 -15.11
C GLU A 237 -15.37 -16.24 -14.68
N ARG A 238 -15.79 -17.40 -14.16
CA ARG A 238 -17.16 -17.65 -13.69
C ARG A 238 -17.49 -17.13 -12.29
N TYR A 239 -16.48 -16.62 -11.53
CA TYR A 239 -16.66 -16.24 -10.12
C TYR A 239 -16.68 -14.74 -9.95
N ASN A 240 -17.02 -13.91 -10.73
CA ASN A 240 -17.23 -12.45 -10.55
C ASN A 240 -16.29 -11.82 -9.50
N LEU A 241 -14.98 -12.08 -9.61
CA LEU A 241 -13.96 -11.46 -8.76
C LEU A 241 -13.94 -9.97 -8.99
N PHE A 242 -13.72 -9.19 -7.92
CA PHE A 242 -13.52 -7.76 -8.06
C PHE A 242 -12.22 -7.47 -8.82
N PHE A 243 -11.15 -8.18 -8.46
CA PHE A 243 -9.89 -8.25 -9.21
C PHE A 243 -9.06 -9.48 -8.81
N PHE A 244 -8.06 -9.79 -9.63
CA PHE A 244 -6.94 -10.66 -9.30
C PHE A 244 -5.65 -9.83 -9.37
N GLU A 245 -4.98 -9.67 -8.23
CA GLU A 245 -3.74 -8.91 -8.05
C GLU A 245 -2.53 -9.79 -8.29
N GLU A 246 -1.50 -9.23 -8.92
CA GLU A 246 -0.18 -9.82 -9.13
C GLU A 246 -0.16 -11.32 -9.53
N PRO A 247 -0.87 -11.71 -10.61
CA PRO A 247 -0.84 -13.09 -11.09
C PRO A 247 0.51 -13.48 -11.73
N LEU A 248 1.40 -12.53 -11.96
CA LEU A 248 2.73 -12.70 -12.56
C LEU A 248 3.75 -11.82 -11.86
N HIS A 249 5.05 -12.15 -12.01
CA HIS A 249 6.12 -11.28 -11.56
C HIS A 249 6.14 -9.99 -12.41
N TYR A 250 6.34 -8.82 -11.74
CA TYR A 250 6.27 -7.50 -12.39
C TYR A 250 7.26 -7.33 -13.55
N ASN A 251 8.40 -8.04 -13.58
CA ASN A 251 9.34 -8.00 -14.72
C ASN A 251 8.77 -8.54 -16.03
N LEU A 252 7.60 -9.18 -15.99
CA LEU A 252 6.94 -9.83 -17.14
C LEU A 252 5.88 -8.92 -17.78
N ALA A 253 6.24 -7.66 -18.09
CA ALA A 253 5.28 -6.68 -18.58
C ALA A 253 4.59 -7.07 -19.90
N ASN A 254 5.27 -7.81 -20.78
CA ASN A 254 4.65 -8.28 -22.04
C ASN A 254 3.63 -9.38 -21.77
N GLU A 255 3.96 -10.29 -20.84
CA GLU A 255 3.12 -11.38 -20.39
C GLU A 255 1.89 -10.86 -19.63
N TYR A 256 2.04 -9.81 -18.82
CA TYR A 256 0.92 -9.11 -18.21
C TYR A 256 -0.05 -8.55 -19.27
N ALA A 257 0.48 -7.86 -20.28
CA ALA A 257 -0.33 -7.33 -21.38
C ALA A 257 -1.05 -8.43 -22.17
N GLU A 258 -0.40 -9.59 -22.35
CA GLU A 258 -1.02 -10.75 -22.96
C GLU A 258 -2.12 -11.34 -22.10
N LEU A 259 -1.87 -11.47 -20.79
CA LEU A 259 -2.82 -12.01 -19.81
C LEU A 259 -4.08 -11.14 -19.75
N CYS A 260 -3.94 -9.80 -19.62
CA CYS A 260 -5.08 -8.87 -19.58
C CYS A 260 -5.97 -8.97 -20.84
N ARG A 261 -5.36 -9.15 -22.02
CA ARG A 261 -6.14 -9.33 -23.25
C ARG A 261 -6.84 -10.69 -23.36
N GLY A 262 -6.36 -11.69 -22.61
CA GLY A 262 -6.80 -13.10 -22.70
C GLY A 262 -7.83 -13.53 -21.67
N THR A 263 -8.21 -12.64 -20.73
CA THR A 263 -9.16 -12.98 -19.64
C THR A 263 -10.22 -11.90 -19.48
N SER A 264 -11.37 -12.28 -18.90
CA SER A 264 -12.40 -11.36 -18.43
C SER A 264 -12.26 -11.01 -16.94
N VAL A 265 -11.33 -11.64 -16.22
CA VAL A 265 -11.01 -11.29 -14.84
C VAL A 265 -10.24 -9.97 -14.83
N THR A 266 -10.66 -9.02 -14.03
CA THR A 266 -9.92 -7.75 -13.82
C THR A 266 -8.54 -8.06 -13.24
N VAL A 267 -7.48 -7.77 -13.99
CA VAL A 267 -6.08 -7.93 -13.53
C VAL A 267 -5.63 -6.66 -12.85
N ALA A 268 -5.18 -6.77 -11.60
CA ALA A 268 -4.64 -5.67 -10.83
C ALA A 268 -3.14 -5.86 -10.56
N GLY A 269 -2.44 -4.76 -10.29
CA GLY A 269 -1.02 -4.82 -9.92
C GLY A 269 -0.33 -3.46 -9.94
N GLY A 270 0.96 -3.49 -9.60
CA GLY A 270 1.83 -2.33 -9.64
C GLY A 270 2.21 -1.76 -8.28
N GLU A 271 1.94 -2.43 -7.16
CA GLU A 271 2.33 -1.96 -5.82
C GLU A 271 3.85 -1.72 -5.70
N CYS A 272 4.66 -2.50 -6.43
CA CYS A 272 6.12 -2.39 -6.43
C CYS A 272 6.68 -1.40 -7.47
N LEU A 273 5.84 -0.77 -8.30
CA LEU A 273 6.28 0.19 -9.31
C LEU A 273 6.46 1.58 -8.70
N ALA A 274 7.62 2.19 -8.93
CA ALA A 274 7.99 3.47 -8.34
C ALA A 274 8.18 4.58 -9.38
N GLY A 275 7.46 5.70 -9.17
CA GLY A 275 7.52 6.86 -10.06
C GLY A 275 6.69 6.73 -11.34
N ALA A 276 6.12 7.84 -11.79
CA ALA A 276 5.27 7.88 -12.98
C ALA A 276 5.97 7.42 -14.27
N HIS A 277 7.31 7.51 -14.31
CA HIS A 277 8.10 7.07 -15.47
C HIS A 277 8.10 5.55 -15.63
N GLU A 278 8.15 4.79 -14.54
CA GLU A 278 8.05 3.33 -14.56
C GLU A 278 6.61 2.90 -14.86
N TRP A 279 5.64 3.48 -14.16
CA TRP A 279 4.22 3.25 -14.40
C TRP A 279 3.81 3.47 -15.85
N LYS A 280 4.37 4.48 -16.51
CA LYS A 280 4.09 4.77 -17.93
C LYS A 280 4.36 3.58 -18.83
N LEU A 281 5.44 2.83 -18.59
CA LEU A 281 5.80 1.65 -19.40
C LEU A 281 4.73 0.56 -19.30
N TYR A 282 4.18 0.34 -18.12
CA TYR A 282 3.14 -0.67 -17.88
C TYR A 282 1.78 -0.22 -18.40
N VAL A 283 1.44 1.05 -18.20
CA VAL A 283 0.18 1.63 -18.69
C VAL A 283 0.14 1.65 -20.22
N GLU A 284 1.22 2.04 -20.89
CA GLU A 284 1.32 2.04 -22.37
C GLU A 284 1.19 0.65 -22.98
N LYS A 285 1.56 -0.40 -22.25
CA LYS A 285 1.43 -1.79 -22.66
C LYS A 285 0.08 -2.43 -22.28
N ASP A 286 -0.79 -1.73 -21.56
CA ASP A 286 -2.05 -2.25 -21.02
C ASP A 286 -1.83 -3.47 -20.09
N CYS A 287 -0.82 -3.39 -19.20
CA CYS A 287 -0.47 -4.48 -18.28
C CYS A 287 -1.50 -4.71 -17.15
N PHE A 288 -2.29 -3.69 -16.82
CA PHE A 288 -3.28 -3.76 -15.74
C PHE A 288 -4.62 -3.19 -16.18
N ASP A 289 -5.72 -3.83 -15.76
CA ASP A 289 -7.06 -3.27 -15.82
C ASP A 289 -7.30 -2.31 -14.66
N MET A 290 -6.59 -2.56 -13.55
CA MET A 290 -6.65 -1.77 -12.34
C MET A 290 -5.24 -1.59 -11.77
N GLY A 291 -4.75 -0.35 -11.71
CA GLY A 291 -3.45 -0.04 -11.14
C GLY A 291 -3.52 0.08 -9.61
N GLN A 292 -2.46 -0.32 -8.93
CA GLN A 292 -2.37 -0.29 -7.47
C GLN A 292 -1.19 0.58 -6.97
N PRO A 293 -1.16 1.88 -7.33
CA PRO A 293 -0.14 2.78 -6.79
C PRO A 293 -0.32 2.98 -5.29
N ASP A 294 0.80 3.13 -4.57
CA ASP A 294 0.84 3.51 -3.17
C ASP A 294 1.44 4.90 -3.00
N ALA A 295 0.68 5.86 -2.46
CA ALA A 295 1.11 7.24 -2.25
C ALA A 295 2.28 7.38 -1.26
N ALA A 296 2.57 6.35 -0.45
CA ALA A 296 3.75 6.29 0.43
C ALA A 296 4.96 5.62 -0.23
N PHE A 297 4.82 5.14 -1.49
CA PHE A 297 5.85 4.39 -2.22
C PHE A 297 6.26 5.05 -3.55
N VAL A 298 5.30 5.51 -4.34
CA VAL A 298 5.51 5.91 -5.76
C VAL A 298 6.32 7.20 -5.98
N GLY A 299 6.83 7.84 -4.94
CA GLY A 299 7.51 9.13 -5.04
C GLY A 299 6.66 10.30 -4.55
N GLY A 300 5.52 10.04 -3.91
CA GLY A 300 4.62 10.98 -3.26
C GLY A 300 3.27 11.16 -3.91
N LEU A 301 2.46 12.01 -3.31
CA LEU A 301 1.09 12.33 -3.74
C LEU A 301 1.06 12.93 -5.16
N GLY A 302 2.04 13.77 -5.49
CA GLY A 302 2.15 14.35 -6.84
C GLY A 302 2.43 13.30 -7.92
N GLU A 303 3.28 12.31 -7.64
CA GLU A 303 3.52 11.19 -8.56
C GLU A 303 2.30 10.28 -8.65
N PHE A 304 1.63 10.01 -7.52
CA PHE A 304 0.37 9.26 -7.52
C PHE A 304 -0.67 9.91 -8.45
N MET A 305 -0.87 11.23 -8.38
CA MET A 305 -1.83 11.93 -9.25
C MET A 305 -1.46 11.86 -10.74
N LYS A 306 -0.16 11.86 -11.07
CA LYS A 306 0.31 11.63 -12.46
C LYS A 306 -0.01 10.21 -12.92
N ILE A 307 0.21 9.21 -12.05
CA ILE A 307 -0.13 7.82 -12.34
C ILE A 307 -1.63 7.64 -12.52
N ALA A 308 -2.44 8.27 -11.65
CA ALA A 308 -3.89 8.29 -11.77
C ALA A 308 -4.35 8.82 -13.13
N ALA A 309 -3.77 9.94 -13.58
CA ALA A 309 -4.08 10.52 -14.89
C ALA A 309 -3.62 9.62 -16.05
N LEU A 310 -2.47 8.95 -15.95
CA LEU A 310 -2.00 7.98 -16.94
C LEU A 310 -2.98 6.81 -17.06
N LEU A 311 -3.40 6.21 -15.96
CA LEU A 311 -4.38 5.11 -15.92
C LEU A 311 -5.73 5.56 -16.49
N ALA A 312 -6.22 6.74 -16.07
CA ALA A 312 -7.48 7.31 -16.58
C ALA A 312 -7.46 7.55 -18.09
N SER A 313 -6.31 7.97 -18.66
CA SER A 313 -6.15 8.17 -20.12
C SER A 313 -6.34 6.90 -20.94
N ARG A 314 -6.24 5.73 -20.30
CA ARG A 314 -6.47 4.40 -20.88
C ARG A 314 -7.78 3.77 -20.40
N GLY A 315 -8.66 4.53 -19.72
CA GLY A 315 -9.89 4.01 -19.14
C GLY A 315 -9.67 3.02 -17.99
N ARG A 316 -8.47 3.03 -17.38
CA ARG A 316 -8.11 2.11 -16.29
C ARG A 316 -8.43 2.73 -14.94
N ARG A 317 -8.78 1.88 -13.96
CA ARG A 317 -9.16 2.27 -12.60
C ARG A 317 -8.00 2.10 -11.62
N ILE A 318 -8.20 2.57 -10.40
CA ILE A 318 -7.26 2.44 -9.28
C ILE A 318 -7.91 1.65 -8.14
N ALA A 319 -7.15 0.70 -7.61
CA ALA A 319 -7.28 0.18 -6.26
C ALA A 319 -5.98 0.57 -5.53
N THR A 320 -6.02 1.43 -4.51
CA THR A 320 -4.77 1.81 -3.85
C THR A 320 -4.16 0.60 -3.14
N HIS A 321 -2.83 0.37 -3.32
CA HIS A 321 -2.09 -0.39 -2.33
C HIS A 321 -1.94 0.50 -1.09
N SER A 322 -2.15 -0.04 0.11
CA SER A 322 -2.08 0.74 1.34
C SER A 322 -1.77 -0.13 2.56
N TRP A 323 -0.53 -0.60 2.64
CA TRP A 323 -0.04 -1.43 3.75
C TRP A 323 0.83 -0.63 4.74
N SER A 324 0.74 0.71 4.70
CA SER A 324 1.51 1.63 5.52
C SER A 324 1.00 1.75 6.97
N ALA A 325 1.79 2.40 7.84
CA ALA A 325 1.35 2.89 9.13
C ALA A 325 0.35 4.07 8.99
N GLY A 326 0.10 4.78 10.05
CA GLY A 326 -0.97 5.78 10.07
C GLY A 326 -0.87 6.87 9.00
N ALA A 327 0.31 7.46 8.79
CA ALA A 327 0.47 8.58 7.87
C ALA A 327 0.39 8.13 6.40
N GLY A 328 1.08 7.05 6.03
CA GLY A 328 1.04 6.53 4.67
C GLY A 328 -0.36 6.02 4.27
N PHE A 329 -1.09 5.44 5.20
CA PHE A 329 -2.48 5.10 5.00
C PHE A 329 -3.34 6.34 4.68
N MET A 330 -3.19 7.43 5.44
CA MET A 330 -3.90 8.68 5.17
C MET A 330 -3.44 9.35 3.87
N GLN A 331 -2.16 9.22 3.48
CA GLN A 331 -1.68 9.67 2.17
C GLN A 331 -2.48 9.00 1.04
N ASN A 332 -2.66 7.67 1.12
CA ASN A 332 -3.44 6.90 0.15
C ASN A 332 -4.92 7.30 0.14
N ILE A 333 -5.53 7.53 1.29
CA ILE A 333 -6.91 8.01 1.38
C ILE A 333 -7.07 9.36 0.68
N HIS A 334 -6.19 10.34 0.96
CA HIS A 334 -6.26 11.65 0.32
C HIS A 334 -6.04 11.56 -1.21
N ALA A 335 -5.07 10.78 -1.65
CA ALA A 335 -4.83 10.54 -3.08
C ALA A 335 -6.04 9.91 -3.76
N ALA A 336 -6.65 8.90 -3.15
CA ALA A 336 -7.82 8.21 -3.67
C ALA A 336 -9.05 9.12 -3.79
N PHE A 337 -9.30 10.00 -2.80
CA PHE A 337 -10.41 10.96 -2.88
C PHE A 337 -10.20 12.04 -3.95
N ALA A 338 -8.94 12.34 -4.32
CA ALA A 338 -8.61 13.29 -5.37
C ALA A 338 -8.55 12.67 -6.77
N ALA A 339 -8.34 11.37 -6.89
CA ALA A 339 -8.25 10.65 -8.17
C ALA A 339 -9.64 10.22 -8.65
N GLU A 340 -10.06 10.71 -9.82
CA GLU A 340 -11.41 10.46 -10.38
C GLU A 340 -11.66 8.97 -10.68
N ASN A 341 -10.63 8.23 -11.05
CA ASN A 341 -10.70 6.82 -11.45
C ASN A 341 -10.50 5.83 -10.29
N THR A 342 -10.55 6.27 -9.04
CA THR A 342 -10.50 5.37 -7.89
C THR A 342 -11.75 4.50 -7.83
N ALA A 343 -11.55 3.19 -7.75
CA ALA A 343 -12.62 2.19 -7.67
C ALA A 343 -12.80 1.65 -6.25
N ILE A 344 -11.69 1.39 -5.55
CA ILE A 344 -11.71 0.72 -4.24
C ILE A 344 -10.44 1.08 -3.45
N LEU A 345 -10.54 1.04 -2.13
CA LEU A 345 -9.43 1.29 -1.20
C LEU A 345 -9.01 0.02 -0.46
N GLU A 346 -7.71 -0.18 -0.32
CA GLU A 346 -7.16 -1.16 0.59
C GLU A 346 -7.21 -0.66 2.03
N ILE A 347 -7.66 -1.52 2.93
CA ILE A 347 -7.60 -1.29 4.37
C ILE A 347 -7.06 -2.54 5.05
N ALA A 348 -5.95 -2.41 5.79
CA ALA A 348 -5.57 -3.43 6.74
C ALA A 348 -6.53 -3.36 7.94
N PRO A 349 -7.41 -4.34 8.14
CA PRO A 349 -8.37 -4.28 9.23
C PRO A 349 -7.68 -4.46 10.58
N ALA A 350 -8.35 -4.04 11.66
CA ALA A 350 -7.88 -4.19 13.02
C ALA A 350 -6.46 -3.60 13.25
N TYR A 351 -6.25 -2.37 12.81
CA TYR A 351 -5.01 -1.63 13.06
C TYR A 351 -4.57 -1.67 14.52
N GLY A 352 -3.26 -1.83 14.73
CA GLY A 352 -2.64 -1.77 16.04
C GLY A 352 -2.61 -0.35 16.63
N PRO A 353 -2.24 -0.24 17.91
CA PRO A 353 -2.27 1.04 18.62
C PRO A 353 -1.44 2.14 17.97
N LEU A 354 -0.23 1.84 17.46
CA LEU A 354 0.62 2.83 16.80
C LEU A 354 -0.13 3.52 15.63
N HIS A 355 -0.79 2.74 14.78
CA HIS A 355 -1.55 3.27 13.65
C HIS A 355 -2.75 4.08 14.11
N SER A 356 -3.54 3.51 15.02
CA SER A 356 -4.78 4.13 15.51
C SER A 356 -4.53 5.46 16.21
N GLU A 357 -3.43 5.59 16.95
CA GLU A 357 -3.08 6.82 17.66
C GLU A 357 -2.63 7.93 16.70
N ILE A 358 -1.89 7.58 15.61
CA ILE A 358 -1.48 8.54 14.59
C ILE A 358 -2.68 9.05 13.77
N ILE A 359 -3.57 8.15 13.37
CA ILE A 359 -4.75 8.46 12.56
C ILE A 359 -5.82 9.21 13.38
N GLY A 360 -6.00 8.80 14.65
CA GLY A 360 -7.04 9.33 15.54
C GLY A 360 -8.43 9.20 14.90
N GLU A 361 -9.22 10.28 14.98
CA GLU A 361 -10.59 10.33 14.45
C GLU A 361 -10.66 10.74 12.96
N SER A 362 -9.53 10.86 12.28
CA SER A 362 -9.52 11.34 10.88
C SER A 362 -9.97 10.28 9.89
N PHE A 363 -9.86 9.01 10.26
CA PHE A 363 -10.34 7.89 9.45
C PHE A 363 -11.78 7.54 9.83
N ARG A 364 -12.65 7.54 8.83
CA ARG A 364 -14.07 7.19 8.98
C ARG A 364 -14.43 6.08 8.02
N PHE A 365 -14.72 4.89 8.57
CA PHE A 365 -15.16 3.72 7.83
C PHE A 365 -16.50 3.24 8.35
N ARG A 366 -17.46 3.00 7.46
CA ARG A 366 -18.78 2.48 7.81
C ARG A 366 -19.41 1.79 6.61
N ASP A 367 -20.06 0.64 6.87
CA ASP A 367 -20.86 -0.11 5.90
C ASP A 367 -20.09 -0.40 4.59
N GLY A 368 -18.81 -0.82 4.71
CA GLY A 368 -17.93 -1.13 3.59
C GLY A 368 -17.33 0.08 2.87
N TYR A 369 -17.54 1.31 3.36
CA TYR A 369 -17.08 2.53 2.70
C TYR A 369 -16.23 3.42 3.60
N VAL A 370 -15.20 4.01 3.00
CA VAL A 370 -14.42 5.10 3.59
C VAL A 370 -15.04 6.43 3.19
N TYR A 371 -15.11 7.35 4.16
CA TYR A 371 -15.59 8.72 3.97
C TYR A 371 -14.41 9.70 3.96
N PRO A 372 -14.53 10.84 3.25
CA PRO A 372 -13.43 11.79 3.11
C PRO A 372 -13.00 12.36 4.47
N PRO A 373 -11.68 12.47 4.72
CA PRO A 373 -11.16 13.14 5.92
C PRO A 373 -11.57 14.62 5.95
N GLU A 374 -11.82 15.16 7.15
CA GLU A 374 -12.25 16.55 7.30
C GLU A 374 -11.17 17.45 7.91
N LYS A 375 -10.18 16.86 8.60
CA LYS A 375 -9.12 17.64 9.26
C LYS A 375 -8.14 18.22 8.23
N PRO A 376 -7.56 19.40 8.51
CA PRO A 376 -6.52 19.99 7.68
C PRO A 376 -5.28 19.10 7.55
N GLY A 377 -4.58 19.25 6.42
CA GLY A 377 -3.42 18.42 6.11
C GLY A 377 -3.81 16.99 5.79
N LEU A 378 -3.01 16.04 6.22
CA LEU A 378 -3.32 14.60 6.18
C LEU A 378 -4.25 14.16 7.32
N GLY A 379 -4.55 15.07 8.26
CA GLY A 379 -5.39 14.78 9.42
C GLY A 379 -4.73 13.87 10.46
N ILE A 380 -3.42 13.77 10.45
CA ILE A 380 -2.62 12.92 11.35
C ILE A 380 -1.92 13.75 12.43
N GLU A 381 -1.56 13.08 13.50
CA GLU A 381 -0.77 13.67 14.58
C GLU A 381 0.37 12.73 14.99
N LEU A 382 1.59 13.26 15.03
CA LEU A 382 2.76 12.58 15.55
C LEU A 382 3.23 13.31 16.81
N SER A 383 2.48 13.12 17.92
CA SER A 383 2.74 13.78 19.19
C SER A 383 4.01 13.25 19.88
N GLU A 384 4.61 14.05 20.76
CA GLU A 384 5.75 13.59 21.58
C GLU A 384 5.38 12.35 22.39
N LYS A 385 4.14 12.26 22.89
CA LYS A 385 3.65 11.07 23.58
C LYS A 385 3.75 9.80 22.71
N ILE A 386 3.37 9.88 21.44
CA ILE A 386 3.47 8.74 20.51
C ILE A 386 4.95 8.37 20.30
N LYS A 387 5.84 9.35 20.13
CA LYS A 387 7.27 9.13 19.95
C LYS A 387 7.91 8.46 21.18
N GLU A 388 7.53 8.86 22.37
CA GLU A 388 8.00 8.27 23.63
C GLU A 388 7.43 6.86 23.86
N GLN A 389 6.20 6.61 23.45
CA GLN A 389 5.51 5.32 23.66
C GLN A 389 6.01 4.22 22.72
N TYR A 390 6.43 4.57 21.51
CA TYR A 390 6.82 3.64 20.46
C TYR A 390 8.28 3.86 19.98
N PRO A 391 9.27 3.81 20.89
CA PRO A 391 10.66 4.04 20.49
C PRO A 391 11.11 3.02 19.44
N PHE A 392 11.92 3.48 18.50
CA PHE A 392 12.45 2.62 17.47
C PHE A 392 13.32 1.49 18.05
N ILE A 393 13.08 0.27 17.58
CA ILE A 393 13.86 -0.91 17.92
C ILE A 393 14.64 -1.32 16.66
N PRO A 394 15.98 -1.12 16.64
CA PRO A 394 16.79 -1.48 15.49
C PRO A 394 16.64 -2.93 15.08
N GLY A 395 16.54 -3.15 13.78
CA GLY A 395 16.32 -4.47 13.20
C GLY A 395 14.93 -5.06 13.45
N SER A 396 14.00 -4.29 13.99
CA SER A 396 12.62 -4.68 14.18
C SER A 396 11.77 -4.16 13.00
N GLY A 397 11.00 -5.00 12.39
CA GLY A 397 10.15 -4.64 11.25
C GLY A 397 9.31 -5.82 10.80
N GLU A 398 8.33 -5.56 9.97
CA GLU A 398 7.49 -6.61 9.41
C GLU A 398 8.26 -7.51 8.46
N PHE A 399 9.15 -6.90 7.69
CA PHE A 399 10.02 -7.60 6.75
C PHE A 399 11.45 -7.62 7.28
N ASN A 400 12.13 -8.73 7.15
CA ASN A 400 13.49 -8.88 7.63
C ASN A 400 14.49 -8.25 6.66
N SER A 401 14.68 -6.94 6.76
CA SER A 401 15.53 -6.17 5.88
C SER A 401 16.98 -6.05 6.34
N VAL A 402 17.27 -6.40 7.58
CA VAL A 402 18.65 -6.37 8.10
C VAL A 402 19.36 -7.67 7.74
N PRO A 403 20.50 -7.62 7.00
CA PRO A 403 21.26 -8.82 6.65
C PRO A 403 21.61 -9.67 7.87
N GLY A 404 21.37 -10.97 7.79
CA GLY A 404 21.60 -11.92 8.87
C GLY A 404 20.58 -11.90 10.00
N LYS A 405 19.59 -11.02 9.97
CA LYS A 405 18.46 -11.08 10.88
C LYS A 405 17.51 -12.18 10.45
N VAL A 406 17.23 -13.10 11.33
CA VAL A 406 16.16 -14.07 11.17
C VAL A 406 14.90 -13.45 11.79
N LEU A 407 13.75 -13.54 11.10
CA LEU A 407 12.47 -13.25 11.73
C LEU A 407 12.30 -14.24 12.88
N VAL A 408 12.42 -13.73 14.10
CA VAL A 408 12.21 -14.51 15.31
C VAL A 408 10.79 -14.23 15.77
N ASP A 409 10.08 -15.27 16.09
CA ASP A 409 8.70 -15.23 16.58
C ASP A 409 8.52 -14.33 17.82
#